data_6b16ab7ebd207e5e4717d14445cf36ea
#
_entry.id   6b16ab7ebd207e5e4717d14445cf36ea
#
_cell.length_a   1.000
_cell.length_b   1.000
_cell.length_c   1.000
_cell.angle_alpha   90.00
_cell.angle_beta   90.00
_cell.angle_gamma   90.00
#
_symmetry.space_group_name_H-M   'P 1'
#
loop_
_entity.id
_entity.type
_entity.pdbx_description
1 polymer ?
#
loop_
_entity_poly.entity_id
_entity_poly.type
_entity_poly.pdbx_seq_one_letter_code
_entity_poly.pdbx_strand_id
1 'polypeptide(L)'
;MVPMELTIGHTAYAALDGKNPTQYVQKNYTASLLSQIAKANGKVLESLELAHKHTLPVALKGHTLLHLVQSGAQDADVAWPVLQAFWRELTTPSNKEKAEEGLVRPPVMVCMDNLSFIMNNSEYLGREGKPIHAHDFVLVRHFVNLLNGTAKLPNGGIVLAATSGSNSPKSHALDFAIETIEAKQTGDKDLPSWNPYKKVDERSLKALSNVETMHVKGLTREEARAIIEYYAQSGMMRRTVDENLVSEKWTVSGGGIIGELERATVKYRI
;
A
#
# COMPACT_ATOMS: atom_id res chain seq x y z
N MET A 1 -13.27 2.77 -8.33
CA MET A 1 -12.37 2.36 -7.26
C MET A 1 -10.94 2.60 -7.75
N VAL A 2 -10.15 3.40 -7.03
CA VAL A 2 -8.78 3.77 -7.44
C VAL A 2 -7.80 2.92 -6.62
N PRO A 3 -7.27 1.80 -7.13
CA PRO A 3 -6.26 1.06 -6.40
C PRO A 3 -4.95 1.87 -6.40
N MET A 4 -4.41 2.11 -5.22
CA MET A 4 -3.08 2.68 -5.06
C MET A 4 -2.17 1.57 -4.52
N GLU A 5 -1.40 0.98 -5.42
CA GLU A 5 -0.39 -0.03 -5.09
C GLU A 5 0.95 0.67 -4.96
N LEU A 6 1.49 0.70 -3.74
CA LEU A 6 2.80 1.24 -3.43
C LEU A 6 3.79 0.08 -3.33
N THR A 7 4.35 -0.31 -4.47
CA THR A 7 5.51 -1.20 -4.50
C THR A 7 6.77 -0.34 -4.48
N ILE A 8 7.56 -0.39 -3.43
CA ILE A 8 8.84 0.32 -3.35
C ILE A 8 9.84 -0.45 -4.23
N GLY A 9 9.93 -0.06 -5.50
CA GLY A 9 10.91 -0.60 -6.42
C GLY A 9 12.29 0.04 -6.24
N HIS A 10 13.34 -0.73 -6.52
CA HIS A 10 14.75 -0.45 -6.24
C HIS A 10 15.42 0.74 -6.96
N THR A 11 14.70 1.62 -7.66
CA THR A 11 15.32 2.66 -8.50
C THR A 11 14.61 4.01 -8.44
N ALA A 12 14.52 4.63 -7.26
CA ALA A 12 14.06 6.01 -7.18
C ALA A 12 15.15 6.89 -6.58
N TYR A 13 15.75 7.77 -7.38
CA TYR A 13 16.54 8.88 -6.85
C TYR A 13 15.61 9.82 -6.08
N ALA A 14 15.79 9.90 -4.77
CA ALA A 14 15.10 10.89 -3.96
C ALA A 14 15.71 12.27 -4.24
N ALA A 15 14.97 13.16 -4.88
CA ALA A 15 15.35 14.56 -4.96
C ALA A 15 15.01 15.22 -3.62
N LEU A 16 16.01 15.87 -3.01
CA LEU A 16 15.81 16.67 -1.81
C LEU A 16 15.09 17.97 -2.20
N ASP A 17 13.90 18.22 -1.64
CA ASP A 17 13.35 19.57 -1.63
C ASP A 17 14.15 20.39 -0.61
N GLY A 18 14.92 21.36 -1.11
CA GLY A 18 15.90 22.13 -0.32
C GLY A 18 15.29 23.00 0.79
N LYS A 19 13.96 23.05 0.92
CA LYS A 19 13.24 23.84 1.92
C LYS A 19 12.95 23.07 3.21
N ASN A 20 13.00 21.74 3.18
CA ASN A 20 12.73 20.91 4.37
C ASN A 20 13.62 19.65 4.33
N PRO A 21 14.73 19.60 5.10
CA PRO A 21 15.72 18.53 5.03
C PRO A 21 15.22 17.15 5.46
N THR A 22 13.99 17.05 5.96
CA THR A 22 13.36 15.81 6.42
C THR A 22 12.29 15.27 5.47
N GLN A 23 12.16 15.85 4.27
CA GLN A 23 11.17 15.40 3.28
C GLN A 23 11.84 14.99 1.97
N TYR A 24 11.63 13.75 1.57
CA TYR A 24 12.17 13.19 0.36
C TYR A 24 11.04 12.94 -0.65
N VAL A 25 11.21 13.45 -1.88
CA VAL A 25 10.26 13.30 -2.99
C VAL A 25 10.72 12.22 -3.94
N GLN A 26 9.89 11.23 -4.17
CA GLN A 26 10.14 10.13 -5.12
C GLN A 26 9.53 10.47 -6.48
N LYS A 27 10.18 11.35 -7.27
CA LYS A 27 9.63 11.90 -8.52
C LYS A 27 9.21 10.84 -9.54
N ASN A 28 10.13 9.98 -9.94
CA ASN A 28 9.87 8.95 -10.96
C ASN A 28 8.81 7.94 -10.50
N TYR A 29 8.85 7.56 -9.24
CA TYR A 29 7.84 6.66 -8.69
C TYR A 29 6.46 7.32 -8.67
N THR A 30 6.37 8.59 -8.29
CA THR A 30 5.10 9.34 -8.29
C THR A 30 4.54 9.48 -9.71
N ALA A 31 5.38 9.73 -10.72
CA ALA A 31 4.95 9.76 -12.12
C ALA A 31 4.42 8.39 -12.59
N SER A 32 5.13 7.31 -12.24
CA SER A 32 4.67 5.94 -12.52
C SER A 32 3.33 5.62 -11.85
N LEU A 33 3.16 6.01 -10.58
CA LEU A 33 1.91 5.85 -9.85
C LEU A 33 0.76 6.60 -10.53
N LEU A 34 0.97 7.85 -10.94
CA LEU A 34 -0.03 8.63 -11.68
C LEU A 34 -0.40 7.96 -13.00
N SER A 35 0.58 7.40 -13.72
CA SER A 35 0.34 6.63 -14.95
C SER A 35 -0.57 5.42 -14.68
N GLN A 36 -0.31 4.67 -13.62
CA GLN A 36 -1.13 3.53 -13.23
C GLN A 36 -2.55 3.95 -12.81
N ILE A 37 -2.67 5.05 -12.05
CA ILE A 37 -3.97 5.64 -11.67
C ILE A 37 -4.77 6.03 -12.93
N ALA A 38 -4.15 6.71 -13.89
CA ALA A 38 -4.79 7.06 -15.15
C ALA A 38 -5.26 5.84 -15.93
N LYS A 39 -4.42 4.79 -16.01
CA LYS A 39 -4.75 3.55 -16.72
C LYS A 39 -5.90 2.78 -16.05
N ALA A 40 -5.87 2.64 -14.74
CA ALA A 40 -6.85 1.85 -13.99
C ALA A 40 -8.21 2.55 -13.88
N ASN A 41 -8.23 3.89 -13.81
CA ASN A 41 -9.42 4.67 -13.46
C ASN A 41 -9.83 5.67 -14.57
N GLY A 42 -9.27 5.57 -15.76
CA GLY A 42 -9.41 6.55 -16.84
C GLY A 42 -10.85 6.98 -17.09
N LYS A 43 -11.78 6.04 -17.23
CA LYS A 43 -13.21 6.32 -17.47
C LYS A 43 -13.85 7.16 -16.36
N VAL A 44 -13.54 6.86 -15.10
CA VAL A 44 -14.08 7.62 -13.95
C VAL A 44 -13.44 8.99 -13.91
N LEU A 45 -12.11 9.09 -14.07
CA LEU A 45 -11.39 10.36 -14.02
C LEU A 45 -11.75 11.30 -15.17
N GLU A 46 -12.13 10.76 -16.32
CA GLU A 46 -12.60 11.54 -17.48
C GLU A 46 -13.95 12.20 -17.22
N SER A 47 -14.83 11.56 -16.44
CA SER A 47 -16.15 12.11 -16.08
C SER A 47 -16.08 13.14 -14.94
N LEU A 48 -14.95 13.29 -14.26
CA LEU A 48 -14.78 14.19 -13.11
C LEU A 48 -14.11 15.49 -13.52
N GLU A 49 -14.83 16.60 -13.40
CA GLU A 49 -14.29 17.92 -13.69
C GLU A 49 -13.44 18.48 -12.53
N LEU A 50 -12.50 19.36 -12.86
CA LEU A 50 -11.65 20.05 -11.91
C LEU A 50 -12.43 21.17 -11.20
N ALA A 51 -12.47 21.13 -9.87
CA ALA A 51 -13.08 22.17 -9.04
C ALA A 51 -12.13 23.37 -8.85
N HIS A 52 -10.82 23.12 -8.79
CA HIS A 52 -9.81 24.13 -8.44
C HIS A 52 -8.92 24.51 -9.64
N LYS A 53 -9.54 24.85 -10.78
CA LYS A 53 -8.82 25.13 -12.06
C LYS A 53 -7.75 26.23 -11.94
N HIS A 54 -7.91 27.21 -11.05
CA HIS A 54 -7.00 28.35 -10.91
C HIS A 54 -5.76 28.12 -10.04
N THR A 55 -5.69 26.98 -9.33
CA THR A 55 -4.61 26.68 -8.39
C THR A 55 -3.85 25.41 -8.76
N LEU A 56 -3.82 25.08 -10.05
CA LEU A 56 -3.13 23.90 -10.54
C LEU A 56 -1.63 24.17 -10.66
N PRO A 57 -0.78 23.18 -10.38
CA PRO A 57 0.67 23.31 -10.49
C PRO A 57 1.17 23.33 -11.96
N VAL A 58 0.31 22.99 -12.91
CA VAL A 58 0.62 22.87 -14.35
C VAL A 58 -0.50 23.46 -15.20
N ALA A 59 -0.14 23.94 -16.37
CA ALA A 59 -1.12 24.35 -17.37
C ALA A 59 -1.70 23.10 -18.05
N LEU A 60 -3.02 22.96 -18.01
CA LEU A 60 -3.72 21.82 -18.61
C LEU A 60 -4.42 22.19 -19.92
N LYS A 61 -4.39 21.26 -20.87
CA LYS A 61 -5.15 21.37 -22.13
C LYS A 61 -6.61 20.91 -22.00
N GLY A 62 -7.00 20.34 -20.84
CA GLY A 62 -8.33 19.81 -20.58
C GLY A 62 -8.87 20.19 -19.21
N HIS A 63 -10.09 19.76 -18.88
CA HIS A 63 -10.83 20.19 -17.71
C HIS A 63 -11.11 19.08 -16.70
N THR A 64 -10.66 17.85 -16.97
CA THR A 64 -10.97 16.68 -16.16
C THR A 64 -9.79 16.24 -15.29
N LEU A 65 -10.11 15.45 -14.27
CA LEU A 65 -9.09 14.84 -13.42
C LEU A 65 -8.12 13.93 -14.21
N LEU A 66 -8.61 13.31 -15.29
CA LEU A 66 -7.75 12.49 -16.15
C LEU A 66 -6.61 13.31 -16.76
N HIS A 67 -6.91 14.51 -17.29
CA HIS A 67 -5.88 15.39 -17.87
C HIS A 67 -4.84 15.83 -16.81
N LEU A 68 -5.29 16.11 -15.58
CA LEU A 68 -4.40 16.44 -14.47
C LEU A 68 -3.43 15.29 -14.17
N VAL A 69 -3.97 14.08 -14.01
CA VAL A 69 -3.16 12.89 -13.68
C VAL A 69 -2.19 12.56 -14.81
N GLN A 70 -2.63 12.64 -16.06
CA GLN A 70 -1.77 12.41 -17.23
C GLN A 70 -0.62 13.42 -17.33
N SER A 71 -0.83 14.69 -16.98
CA SER A 71 0.24 15.69 -17.00
C SER A 71 1.37 15.35 -16.03
N GLY A 72 1.06 14.87 -14.82
CA GLY A 72 2.07 14.43 -13.84
C GLY A 72 2.69 13.08 -14.17
N ALA A 73 1.97 12.23 -14.93
CA ALA A 73 2.52 10.96 -15.42
C ALA A 73 3.58 11.15 -16.50
N GLN A 74 3.47 12.23 -17.30
CA GLN A 74 4.39 12.55 -18.39
C GLN A 74 5.65 13.29 -17.94
N ASP A 75 5.58 14.00 -16.82
CA ASP A 75 6.70 14.80 -16.31
C ASP A 75 6.92 14.51 -14.81
N ALA A 76 8.03 13.84 -14.51
CA ALA A 76 8.41 13.46 -13.16
C ALA A 76 8.70 14.67 -12.25
N ASP A 77 9.12 15.82 -12.79
CA ASP A 77 9.43 17.01 -12.01
C ASP A 77 8.18 17.66 -11.41
N VAL A 78 7.06 17.54 -12.06
CA VAL A 78 5.77 18.04 -11.59
C VAL A 78 4.88 16.96 -10.98
N ALA A 79 5.30 15.69 -11.01
CA ALA A 79 4.47 14.56 -10.55
C ALA A 79 3.98 14.71 -9.11
N TRP A 80 4.83 15.13 -8.17
CA TRP A 80 4.43 15.30 -6.79
C TRP A 80 3.42 16.46 -6.58
N PRO A 81 3.66 17.68 -7.08
CA PRO A 81 2.65 18.74 -7.04
C PRO A 81 1.31 18.35 -7.69
N VAL A 82 1.38 17.62 -8.81
CA VAL A 82 0.17 17.10 -9.47
C VAL A 82 -0.57 16.09 -8.61
N LEU A 83 0.13 15.14 -7.98
CA LEU A 83 -0.50 14.19 -7.06
C LEU A 83 -1.17 14.92 -5.88
N GLN A 84 -0.54 15.96 -5.33
CA GLN A 84 -1.15 16.77 -4.27
C GLN A 84 -2.41 17.50 -4.76
N ALA A 85 -2.38 18.07 -5.97
CA ALA A 85 -3.55 18.71 -6.57
C ALA A 85 -4.67 17.69 -6.85
N PHE A 86 -4.33 16.53 -7.41
CA PHE A 86 -5.26 15.44 -7.63
C PHE A 86 -5.90 14.96 -6.33
N TRP A 87 -5.10 14.79 -5.26
CA TRP A 87 -5.61 14.40 -3.96
C TRP A 87 -6.57 15.46 -3.38
N ARG A 88 -6.22 16.74 -3.48
CA ARG A 88 -7.10 17.84 -3.08
C ARG A 88 -8.43 17.80 -3.82
N GLU A 89 -8.42 17.54 -5.12
CA GLU A 89 -9.64 17.39 -5.91
C GLU A 89 -10.50 16.22 -5.43
N LEU A 90 -9.91 15.05 -5.15
CA LEU A 90 -10.62 13.86 -4.64
C LEU A 90 -11.19 14.08 -3.24
N THR A 91 -10.53 14.85 -2.40
CA THR A 91 -10.93 15.11 -1.01
C THR A 91 -11.74 16.40 -0.86
N THR A 92 -12.07 17.11 -1.94
CA THR A 92 -13.02 18.21 -1.91
C THR A 92 -14.41 17.66 -1.57
N PRO A 93 -15.08 18.18 -0.52
CA PRO A 93 -16.44 17.75 -0.19
C PRO A 93 -17.38 17.91 -1.37
N SER A 94 -18.13 16.87 -1.68
CA SER A 94 -19.09 16.88 -2.79
C SER A 94 -20.29 17.74 -2.46
N ASN A 95 -20.64 18.66 -3.34
CA ASN A 95 -21.93 19.33 -3.31
C ASN A 95 -22.89 18.59 -4.26
N LYS A 96 -23.91 17.93 -3.69
CA LYS A 96 -24.90 17.16 -4.45
C LYS A 96 -25.71 18.02 -5.40
N GLU A 97 -25.86 19.32 -5.11
CA GLU A 97 -26.56 20.28 -5.96
C GLU A 97 -25.83 20.57 -7.28
N LYS A 98 -24.50 20.26 -7.32
CA LYS A 98 -23.65 20.42 -8.49
C LYS A 98 -23.30 19.07 -9.15
N ALA A 99 -24.12 18.07 -8.97
CA ALA A 99 -23.89 16.73 -9.53
C ALA A 99 -23.77 16.73 -11.06
N GLU A 100 -24.58 17.56 -11.73
CA GLU A 100 -24.57 17.70 -13.19
C GLU A 100 -23.29 18.34 -13.75
N GLU A 101 -22.53 19.06 -12.92
CA GLU A 101 -21.27 19.71 -13.30
C GLU A 101 -20.05 18.77 -13.20
N GLY A 102 -20.22 17.47 -12.91
CA GLY A 102 -19.12 16.51 -12.73
C GLY A 102 -18.25 16.79 -11.48
N LEU A 103 -18.78 17.57 -10.52
CA LEU A 103 -18.09 17.98 -9.29
C LEU A 103 -18.37 17.08 -8.08
N VAL A 104 -19.19 16.03 -8.24
CA VAL A 104 -19.41 15.03 -7.20
C VAL A 104 -18.23 14.05 -7.20
N ARG A 105 -17.55 13.93 -6.07
CA ARG A 105 -16.40 13.04 -5.91
C ARG A 105 -16.85 11.67 -5.42
N PRO A 106 -16.40 10.58 -6.06
CA PRO A 106 -16.68 9.23 -5.61
C PRO A 106 -15.92 8.91 -4.31
N PRO A 107 -16.39 7.90 -3.56
CA PRO A 107 -15.57 7.34 -2.47
C PRO A 107 -14.26 6.76 -3.02
N VAL A 108 -13.20 6.86 -2.23
CA VAL A 108 -11.84 6.48 -2.64
C VAL A 108 -11.37 5.27 -1.84
N MET A 109 -10.84 4.26 -2.52
CA MET A 109 -10.09 3.18 -1.88
C MET A 109 -8.59 3.42 -2.08
N VAL A 110 -7.86 3.44 -0.97
CA VAL A 110 -6.39 3.54 -0.96
C VAL A 110 -5.84 2.24 -0.39
N CYS A 111 -5.03 1.55 -1.18
CA CYS A 111 -4.47 0.27 -0.79
C CYS A 111 -2.94 0.32 -0.83
N MET A 112 -2.30 -0.32 0.14
CA MET A 112 -0.86 -0.56 0.15
C MET A 112 -0.60 -2.03 0.42
N ASP A 113 0.16 -2.66 -0.43
CA ASP A 113 0.74 -3.98 -0.17
C ASP A 113 2.11 -3.83 0.49
N ASN A 114 2.50 -4.86 1.25
CA ASN A 114 3.79 -4.92 1.94
C ASN A 114 4.04 -3.76 2.93
N LEU A 115 3.07 -3.50 3.81
CA LEU A 115 3.14 -2.46 4.85
C LEU A 115 4.44 -2.52 5.67
N SER A 116 5.00 -3.71 5.91
CA SER A 116 6.23 -3.91 6.66
C SER A 116 7.45 -3.17 6.10
N PHE A 117 7.50 -2.93 4.78
CA PHE A 117 8.60 -2.19 4.15
C PHE A 117 8.64 -0.71 4.54
N ILE A 118 7.49 -0.14 4.86
CA ILE A 118 7.42 1.26 5.29
C ILE A 118 7.49 1.44 6.81
N MET A 119 7.50 0.37 7.57
CA MET A 119 7.58 0.40 9.04
C MET A 119 9.02 0.23 9.55
N ASN A 120 10.00 0.64 8.76
CA ASN A 120 11.42 0.55 9.06
C ASN A 120 12.21 1.67 8.37
N ASN A 121 13.51 1.67 8.60
CA ASN A 121 14.42 2.42 7.75
C ASN A 121 14.41 1.83 6.33
N SER A 122 14.44 2.71 5.35
CA SER A 122 14.59 2.33 3.95
C SER A 122 16.05 1.97 3.64
N GLU A 123 16.29 1.41 2.46
CA GLU A 123 17.64 1.15 1.93
C GLU A 123 18.33 2.44 1.43
N TYR A 124 17.59 3.57 1.38
CA TYR A 124 18.15 4.84 0.94
C TYR A 124 18.96 5.49 2.05
N LEU A 125 20.10 6.06 1.67
CA LEU A 125 20.96 6.79 2.57
C LEU A 125 20.77 8.30 2.40
N GLY A 126 20.69 9.00 3.52
CA GLY A 126 20.72 10.45 3.56
C GLY A 126 22.13 11.01 3.29
N ARG A 127 22.25 12.34 3.28
CA ARG A 127 23.54 13.02 3.05
C ARG A 127 24.64 12.65 4.04
N GLU A 128 24.26 12.25 5.25
CA GLU A 128 25.19 11.82 6.32
C GLU A 128 25.53 10.31 6.25
N GLY A 129 25.13 9.61 5.20
CA GLY A 129 25.31 8.15 5.08
C GLY A 129 24.44 7.33 6.04
N LYS A 130 23.48 7.95 6.74
CA LYS A 130 22.53 7.24 7.59
C LYS A 130 21.31 6.80 6.81
N PRO A 131 20.74 5.61 7.11
CA PRO A 131 19.49 5.16 6.50
C PRO A 131 18.35 6.16 6.75
N ILE A 132 17.59 6.46 5.69
CA ILE A 132 16.41 7.31 5.77
C ILE A 132 15.24 6.45 6.25
N HIS A 133 14.51 6.90 7.26
CA HIS A 133 13.28 6.23 7.67
C HIS A 133 12.21 6.35 6.59
N ALA A 134 11.48 5.27 6.31
CA ALA A 134 10.49 5.26 5.23
C ALA A 134 9.43 6.38 5.36
N HIS A 135 9.05 6.76 6.59
CA HIS A 135 8.11 7.86 6.85
C HIS A 135 8.67 9.26 6.51
N ASP A 136 9.94 9.40 6.16
CA ASP A 136 10.51 10.67 5.70
C ASP A 136 10.27 10.89 4.20
N PHE A 137 9.83 9.86 3.45
CA PHE A 137 9.31 10.02 2.09
C PHE A 137 7.91 10.62 2.11
N VAL A 138 7.71 11.67 1.32
CA VAL A 138 6.43 12.42 1.31
C VAL A 138 5.24 11.56 0.93
N LEU A 139 5.41 10.63 -0.01
CA LEU A 139 4.36 9.73 -0.45
C LEU A 139 3.97 8.72 0.65
N VAL A 140 4.96 8.16 1.34
CA VAL A 140 4.73 7.25 2.48
C VAL A 140 4.04 7.98 3.61
N ARG A 141 4.50 9.18 3.94
CA ARG A 141 3.87 10.03 4.98
C ARG A 141 2.41 10.34 4.64
N HIS A 142 2.12 10.63 3.38
CA HIS A 142 0.76 10.85 2.92
C HIS A 142 -0.13 9.63 3.18
N PHE A 143 0.34 8.44 2.82
CA PHE A 143 -0.37 7.19 3.09
C PHE A 143 -0.55 6.93 4.60
N VAL A 144 0.51 7.09 5.40
CA VAL A 144 0.46 6.90 6.85
C VAL A 144 -0.56 7.84 7.52
N ASN A 145 -0.65 9.10 7.06
CA ASN A 145 -1.65 10.05 7.56
C ASN A 145 -3.09 9.64 7.23
N LEU A 146 -3.29 8.95 6.11
CA LEU A 146 -4.59 8.36 5.78
C LEU A 146 -4.86 7.12 6.64
N LEU A 147 -3.87 6.25 6.78
CA LEU A 147 -3.98 4.99 7.53
C LEU A 147 -4.32 5.24 9.00
N ASN A 148 -3.66 6.20 9.64
CA ASN A 148 -3.91 6.52 11.06
C ASN A 148 -5.10 7.48 11.29
N GLY A 149 -5.81 7.88 10.23
CA GLY A 149 -6.98 8.75 10.31
C GLY A 149 -6.67 10.24 10.54
N THR A 150 -5.40 10.67 10.51
CA THR A 150 -5.02 12.08 10.57
C THR A 150 -5.53 12.84 9.34
N ALA A 151 -5.44 12.24 8.15
CA ALA A 151 -6.08 12.72 6.94
C ALA A 151 -7.40 11.98 6.73
N LYS A 152 -8.46 12.72 6.35
CA LYS A 152 -9.81 12.19 6.20
C LYS A 152 -10.21 12.05 4.74
N LEU A 153 -11.16 11.15 4.48
CA LEU A 153 -11.82 10.95 3.20
C LEU A 153 -13.25 11.50 3.28
N PRO A 154 -13.48 12.80 3.01
CA PRO A 154 -14.78 13.46 3.26
C PRO A 154 -15.92 12.92 2.39
N ASN A 155 -15.61 12.32 1.24
CA ASN A 155 -16.59 11.72 0.34
C ASN A 155 -16.78 10.21 0.60
N GLY A 156 -16.26 9.71 1.71
CA GLY A 156 -16.22 8.29 2.04
C GLY A 156 -15.03 7.57 1.39
N GLY A 157 -14.79 6.37 1.86
CA GLY A 157 -13.73 5.53 1.34
C GLY A 157 -13.16 4.59 2.39
N ILE A 158 -12.13 3.88 2.00
CA ILE A 158 -11.42 2.93 2.85
C ILE A 158 -9.91 3.02 2.60
N VAL A 159 -9.13 2.87 3.64
CA VAL A 159 -7.68 2.72 3.57
C VAL A 159 -7.31 1.32 4.02
N LEU A 160 -6.64 0.57 3.16
CA LEU A 160 -6.24 -0.81 3.41
C LEU A 160 -4.73 -0.93 3.33
N ALA A 161 -4.17 -1.73 4.20
CA ALA A 161 -2.77 -2.13 4.13
C ALA A 161 -2.66 -3.64 4.35
N ALA A 162 -1.82 -4.29 3.57
CA ALA A 162 -1.52 -5.70 3.72
C ALA A 162 -0.07 -5.89 4.12
N THR A 163 0.20 -6.93 4.91
CA THR A 163 1.54 -7.42 5.20
C THR A 163 1.58 -8.92 5.08
N SER A 164 2.73 -9.47 4.75
CA SER A 164 2.93 -10.92 4.60
C SER A 164 4.03 -11.37 5.55
N GLY A 165 3.83 -12.53 6.20
CA GLY A 165 4.84 -13.14 7.07
C GLY A 165 6.01 -13.78 6.33
N SER A 166 5.84 -14.11 5.05
CA SER A 166 6.80 -14.95 4.31
C SER A 166 7.84 -14.19 3.50
N ASN A 167 7.63 -12.90 3.20
CA ASN A 167 8.50 -12.16 2.26
C ASN A 167 8.66 -10.68 2.64
N SER A 168 8.58 -10.37 3.91
CA SER A 168 8.62 -9.00 4.40
C SER A 168 9.78 -8.76 5.37
N PRO A 169 10.36 -7.56 5.41
CA PRO A 169 11.33 -7.22 6.44
C PRO A 169 10.68 -7.29 7.82
N LYS A 170 11.41 -7.84 8.79
CA LYS A 170 10.93 -7.90 10.17
C LYS A 170 10.90 -6.50 10.78
N SER A 171 9.73 -6.11 11.27
CA SER A 171 9.55 -4.89 12.05
C SER A 171 8.92 -5.23 13.39
N HIS A 172 9.74 -5.20 14.45
CA HIS A 172 9.24 -5.49 15.80
C HIS A 172 8.15 -4.52 16.25
N ALA A 173 8.18 -3.28 15.77
CA ALA A 173 7.17 -2.30 16.08
C ALA A 173 5.83 -2.63 15.39
N LEU A 174 5.89 -3.10 14.12
CA LEU A 174 4.71 -3.55 13.40
C LEU A 174 4.10 -4.79 14.06
N ASP A 175 4.92 -5.81 14.35
CA ASP A 175 4.47 -7.05 14.98
C ASP A 175 3.79 -6.76 16.32
N PHE A 176 4.44 -5.98 17.18
CA PHE A 176 3.90 -5.58 18.48
C PHE A 176 2.59 -4.77 18.37
N ALA A 177 2.51 -3.86 17.39
CA ALA A 177 1.29 -3.08 17.16
C ALA A 177 0.13 -3.98 16.72
N ILE A 178 0.37 -4.92 15.79
CA ILE A 178 -0.64 -5.87 15.34
C ILE A 178 -1.12 -6.73 16.51
N GLU A 179 -0.22 -7.36 17.26
CA GLU A 179 -0.57 -8.17 18.43
C GLU A 179 -1.38 -7.36 19.46
N THR A 180 -0.99 -6.11 19.71
CA THR A 180 -1.71 -5.22 20.63
C THR A 180 -3.11 -4.88 20.14
N ILE A 181 -3.27 -4.62 18.83
CA ILE A 181 -4.58 -4.32 18.23
C ILE A 181 -5.46 -5.55 18.28
N GLU A 182 -4.95 -6.73 17.92
CA GLU A 182 -5.67 -7.99 17.95
C GLU A 182 -6.14 -8.33 19.38
N ALA A 183 -5.28 -8.19 20.38
CA ALA A 183 -5.63 -8.39 21.77
C ALA A 183 -6.76 -7.45 22.22
N LYS A 184 -6.73 -6.18 21.82
CA LYS A 184 -7.81 -5.23 22.10
C LYS A 184 -9.11 -5.58 21.39
N GLN A 185 -9.04 -6.00 20.13
CA GLN A 185 -10.22 -6.40 19.35
C GLN A 185 -10.89 -7.66 19.89
N THR A 186 -10.11 -8.61 20.42
CA THR A 186 -10.62 -9.83 21.07
C THR A 186 -11.06 -9.63 22.51
N GLY A 187 -10.78 -8.46 23.10
CA GLY A 187 -11.10 -8.16 24.50
C GLY A 187 -10.20 -8.88 25.50
N ASP A 188 -9.00 -9.24 25.10
CA ASP A 188 -8.00 -9.86 25.95
C ASP A 188 -7.59 -8.87 27.06
N LYS A 189 -7.50 -9.38 28.29
CA LYS A 189 -7.09 -8.58 29.47
C LYS A 189 -5.57 -8.45 29.55
N ASP A 190 -4.85 -9.43 29.03
CA ASP A 190 -3.39 -9.46 29.06
C ASP A 190 -2.84 -8.88 27.73
N LEU A 191 -2.66 -7.57 27.74
CA LEU A 191 -2.07 -6.89 26.57
C LEU A 191 -0.59 -7.25 26.43
N PRO A 192 -0.09 -7.41 25.20
CA PRO A 192 1.33 -7.63 24.92
C PRO A 192 2.20 -6.55 25.54
N SER A 193 3.33 -6.93 26.12
CA SER A 193 4.32 -6.00 26.66
C SER A 193 5.49 -5.86 25.69
N TRP A 194 6.01 -4.63 25.56
CA TRP A 194 7.17 -4.40 24.72
C TRP A 194 8.40 -5.13 25.26
N ASN A 195 9.15 -5.76 24.34
CA ASN A 195 10.42 -6.39 24.71
C ASN A 195 11.48 -5.31 25.02
N PRO A 196 11.97 -5.20 26.28
CA PRO A 196 12.90 -4.13 26.68
C PRO A 196 14.25 -4.14 25.96
N TYR A 197 14.62 -5.28 25.35
CA TYR A 197 15.85 -5.42 24.58
C TYR A 197 15.72 -4.99 23.12
N LYS A 198 14.53 -4.57 22.68
CA LYS A 198 14.28 -4.11 21.32
C LYS A 198 14.11 -2.60 21.30
N LYS A 199 14.73 -1.97 20.31
CA LYS A 199 14.56 -0.53 20.11
C LYS A 199 13.12 -0.23 19.69
N VAL A 200 12.49 0.70 20.39
CA VAL A 200 11.14 1.15 20.03
C VAL A 200 11.22 2.05 18.81
N ASP A 201 10.37 1.82 17.84
CA ASP A 201 10.09 2.74 16.75
C ASP A 201 8.71 3.39 16.96
N GLU A 202 8.71 4.54 17.62
CA GLU A 202 7.50 5.30 17.94
C GLU A 202 6.74 5.75 16.68
N ARG A 203 7.44 5.97 15.56
CA ARG A 203 6.82 6.39 14.29
C ARG A 203 5.91 5.29 13.75
N SER A 204 6.40 4.06 13.73
CA SER A 204 5.63 2.89 13.28
C SER A 204 4.47 2.61 14.23
N LEU A 205 4.65 2.70 15.54
CA LEU A 205 3.57 2.54 16.51
C LEU A 205 2.47 3.60 16.32
N LYS A 206 2.86 4.87 16.13
CA LYS A 206 1.91 5.96 15.89
C LYS A 206 1.16 5.81 14.55
N ALA A 207 1.80 5.26 13.53
CA ALA A 207 1.17 5.01 12.23
C ALA A 207 -0.01 4.03 12.32
N LEU A 208 -0.01 3.14 13.31
CA LEU A 208 -1.01 2.08 13.50
C LEU A 208 -1.98 2.36 14.66
N SER A 209 -1.99 3.57 15.21
CA SER A 209 -2.77 3.90 16.41
C SER A 209 -4.29 3.77 16.25
N ASN A 210 -4.83 3.92 15.05
CA ASN A 210 -6.26 3.90 14.75
C ASN A 210 -6.61 2.91 13.62
N VAL A 211 -5.95 1.76 13.63
CA VAL A 211 -6.13 0.71 12.62
C VAL A 211 -6.84 -0.49 13.25
N GLU A 212 -7.70 -1.12 12.49
CA GLU A 212 -8.23 -2.44 12.79
C GLU A 212 -7.45 -3.49 12.02
N THR A 213 -7.25 -4.66 12.63
CA THR A 213 -6.53 -5.77 11.99
C THR A 213 -7.49 -6.89 11.62
N MET A 214 -7.21 -7.53 10.50
CA MET A 214 -7.88 -8.73 10.06
C MET A 214 -6.83 -9.79 9.68
N HIS A 215 -6.80 -10.88 10.41
CA HIS A 215 -5.91 -11.99 10.13
C HIS A 215 -6.47 -12.86 8.99
N VAL A 216 -5.76 -12.91 7.87
CA VAL A 216 -6.05 -13.82 6.77
C VAL A 216 -5.35 -15.13 7.03
N LYS A 217 -6.12 -16.16 7.39
CA LYS A 217 -5.61 -17.51 7.70
C LYS A 217 -5.06 -18.18 6.43
N GLY A 218 -4.23 -19.20 6.65
CA GLY A 218 -3.83 -20.11 5.58
C GLY A 218 -5.02 -20.88 4.98
N LEU A 219 -4.81 -21.47 3.83
CA LEU A 219 -5.80 -22.29 3.11
C LEU A 219 -6.20 -23.51 3.95
N THR A 220 -7.46 -23.91 3.85
CA THR A 220 -7.89 -25.22 4.32
C THR A 220 -7.21 -26.33 3.49
N ARG A 221 -7.26 -27.58 3.96
CA ARG A 221 -6.68 -28.69 3.20
C ARG A 221 -7.36 -28.87 1.82
N GLU A 222 -8.66 -28.64 1.76
CA GLU A 222 -9.44 -28.74 0.53
C GLU A 222 -9.05 -27.67 -0.49
N GLU A 223 -8.91 -26.42 -0.03
CA GLU A 223 -8.43 -25.32 -0.88
C GLU A 223 -6.98 -25.54 -1.32
N ALA A 224 -6.11 -26.01 -0.43
CA ALA A 224 -4.73 -26.36 -0.76
C ALA A 224 -4.68 -27.50 -1.80
N ARG A 225 -5.55 -28.52 -1.69
CA ARG A 225 -5.69 -29.56 -2.70
C ARG A 225 -6.02 -28.96 -4.07
N ALA A 226 -7.03 -28.10 -4.15
CA ALA A 226 -7.45 -27.49 -5.40
C ALA A 226 -6.30 -26.73 -6.09
N ILE A 227 -5.49 -26.00 -5.30
CA ILE A 227 -4.30 -25.29 -5.82
C ILE A 227 -3.22 -26.27 -6.27
N ILE A 228 -2.94 -27.31 -5.50
CA ILE A 228 -1.94 -28.34 -5.85
C ILE A 228 -2.35 -29.08 -7.13
N GLU A 229 -3.64 -29.42 -7.27
CA GLU A 229 -4.20 -30.02 -8.48
C GLU A 229 -4.06 -29.09 -9.71
N TYR A 230 -4.31 -27.80 -9.54
CA TYR A 230 -4.08 -26.80 -10.57
C TYR A 230 -2.60 -26.75 -10.99
N TYR A 231 -1.65 -26.78 -10.05
CA TYR A 231 -0.22 -26.84 -10.36
C TYR A 231 0.17 -28.12 -11.10
N ALA A 232 -0.43 -29.25 -10.77
CA ALA A 232 -0.19 -30.50 -11.48
C ALA A 232 -0.78 -30.47 -12.91
N GLN A 233 -2.02 -30.02 -13.07
CA GLN A 233 -2.69 -29.90 -14.38
C GLN A 233 -2.00 -28.91 -15.31
N SER A 234 -1.50 -27.79 -14.76
CA SER A 234 -0.75 -26.79 -15.54
C SER A 234 0.70 -27.19 -15.87
N GLY A 235 1.14 -28.36 -15.41
CA GLY A 235 2.50 -28.86 -15.65
C GLY A 235 3.58 -28.22 -14.78
N MET A 236 3.19 -27.37 -13.82
CA MET A 236 4.14 -26.76 -12.87
C MET A 236 4.64 -27.76 -11.82
N MET A 237 3.92 -28.84 -11.62
CA MET A 237 4.30 -29.95 -10.74
C MET A 237 4.15 -31.29 -11.46
N ARG A 238 5.18 -32.18 -11.32
CA ARG A 238 5.22 -33.50 -12.01
C ARG A 238 4.85 -34.67 -11.11
N ARG A 239 4.19 -34.44 -9.98
CA ARG A 239 3.77 -35.47 -9.04
C ARG A 239 2.26 -35.72 -9.15
N THR A 240 1.85 -36.97 -8.93
CA THR A 240 0.45 -37.30 -8.74
C THR A 240 -0.06 -36.71 -7.43
N VAL A 241 -1.21 -36.07 -7.47
CA VAL A 241 -1.82 -35.46 -6.30
C VAL A 241 -2.63 -36.50 -5.56
N ASP A 242 -2.18 -36.90 -4.39
CA ASP A 242 -2.88 -37.78 -3.45
C ASP A 242 -3.04 -37.09 -2.08
N GLU A 243 -3.79 -37.72 -1.18
CA GLU A 243 -4.05 -37.17 0.17
C GLU A 243 -2.78 -36.99 0.98
N ASN A 244 -1.80 -37.89 0.82
CA ASN A 244 -0.55 -37.83 1.56
C ASN A 244 0.28 -36.62 1.10
N LEU A 245 0.35 -36.38 -0.21
CA LEU A 245 1.04 -35.21 -0.77
C LEU A 245 0.37 -33.92 -0.31
N VAL A 246 -0.95 -33.82 -0.38
CA VAL A 246 -1.69 -32.64 0.07
C VAL A 246 -1.44 -32.37 1.55
N SER A 247 -1.54 -33.40 2.39
CA SER A 247 -1.31 -33.32 3.84
C SER A 247 0.14 -32.89 4.16
N GLU A 248 1.12 -33.50 3.46
CA GLU A 248 2.54 -33.16 3.58
C GLU A 248 2.76 -31.68 3.25
N LYS A 249 2.30 -31.25 2.07
CA LYS A 249 2.53 -29.87 1.58
C LYS A 249 1.79 -28.83 2.40
N TRP A 250 0.56 -29.14 2.82
CA TRP A 250 -0.21 -28.28 3.71
C TRP A 250 0.48 -28.09 5.07
N THR A 251 1.02 -29.16 5.65
CA THR A 251 1.75 -29.10 6.93
C THR A 251 3.05 -28.32 6.80
N VAL A 252 3.86 -28.62 5.78
CA VAL A 252 5.15 -27.95 5.52
C VAL A 252 4.96 -26.45 5.22
N SER A 253 3.85 -26.07 4.63
CA SER A 253 3.49 -24.67 4.38
C SER A 253 2.99 -23.91 5.60
N GLY A 254 3.09 -24.48 6.81
CA GLY A 254 2.61 -23.81 8.03
C GLY A 254 1.10 -23.71 8.12
N GLY A 255 0.37 -24.73 7.65
CA GLY A 255 -1.09 -24.75 7.66
C GLY A 255 -1.72 -24.03 6.47
N GLY A 256 -1.12 -24.19 5.29
CA GLY A 256 -1.68 -23.69 4.04
C GLY A 256 -1.39 -22.22 3.72
N ILE A 257 -0.29 -21.66 4.25
CA ILE A 257 0.16 -20.32 3.84
C ILE A 257 0.53 -20.38 2.38
N ILE A 258 -0.19 -19.61 1.53
CA ILE A 258 -0.17 -19.78 0.07
C ILE A 258 1.23 -19.62 -0.54
N GLY A 259 2.02 -18.63 -0.10
CA GLY A 259 3.39 -18.44 -0.58
C GLY A 259 4.35 -19.57 -0.19
N GLU A 260 4.16 -20.16 0.99
CA GLU A 260 4.94 -21.32 1.45
C GLU A 260 4.46 -22.61 0.77
N LEU A 261 3.16 -22.73 0.48
CA LEU A 261 2.60 -23.84 -0.30
C LEU A 261 3.17 -23.84 -1.72
N GLU A 262 3.22 -22.69 -2.38
CA GLU A 262 3.85 -22.54 -3.69
C GLU A 262 5.33 -22.93 -3.65
N ARG A 263 6.08 -22.45 -2.66
CA ARG A 263 7.50 -22.81 -2.48
C ARG A 263 7.71 -24.31 -2.26
N ALA A 264 6.80 -24.93 -1.52
CA ALA A 264 6.88 -26.36 -1.21
C ALA A 264 6.51 -27.26 -2.40
N THR A 265 5.75 -26.72 -3.39
CA THR A 265 5.20 -27.50 -4.51
C THR A 265 5.86 -27.21 -5.85
N VAL A 266 6.04 -25.93 -6.19
CA VAL A 266 6.41 -25.45 -7.54
C VAL A 266 7.86 -24.99 -7.63
N LYS A 267 8.37 -24.30 -6.63
CA LYS A 267 9.74 -23.78 -6.67
C LYS A 267 10.76 -24.92 -6.55
N TYR A 268 11.32 -25.32 -7.69
CA TYR A 268 12.54 -26.09 -7.69
C TYR A 268 13.66 -25.24 -7.05
N ARG A 269 14.28 -25.77 -5.99
CA ARG A 269 15.60 -25.30 -5.60
C ARG A 269 16.54 -25.71 -6.72
N ILE A 270 16.97 -24.76 -7.55
CA ILE A 270 18.15 -24.90 -8.40
C ILE A 270 19.37 -24.78 -7.52
#